data_7fd13c887fcd95052449acee0b010d18
#
_entry.id   7fd13c887fcd95052449acee0b010d18
#
_cell.length_a   1.000
_cell.length_b   1.000
_cell.length_c   1.000
_cell.angle_alpha   90.00
_cell.angle_beta   90.00
_cell.angle_gamma   90.00
#
_symmetry.space_group_name_H-M   'P 1'
#
loop_
_entity.id
_entity.type
_entity.pdbx_description
1 polymer ?
#
loop_
_entity_poly.entity_id
_entity_poly.type
_entity_poly.pdbx_seq_one_letter_code
_entity_poly.pdbx_strand_id
1 'polypeptide(L)'
;MPTEIYDTEKAQVMFKLARKDNWGHKYDRLEHFKRFEHLSSIVKELSKTEWLLVYKKPQFTGISLNTQHKKEIIEFIEHHMPHVKGMVE
;
A
#
# COMPACT_ATOMS: atom_id res chain seq x y z
N MET A 1 -19.06 0.21 8.07
CA MET A 1 -17.75 0.40 8.67
C MET A 1 -17.31 1.85 8.56
N PRO A 2 -16.73 2.42 9.61
CA PRO A 2 -16.22 3.78 9.53
C PRO A 2 -15.15 3.92 8.46
N THR A 3 -15.30 4.90 7.59
CA THR A 3 -14.36 5.16 6.49
C THR A 3 -12.95 5.44 7.02
N GLU A 4 -12.86 6.11 8.18
CA GLU A 4 -11.56 6.42 8.78
C GLU A 4 -10.73 5.20 9.11
N ILE A 5 -11.37 4.14 9.63
CA ILE A 5 -10.66 2.91 9.96
C ILE A 5 -10.14 2.25 8.69
N TYR A 6 -10.96 2.21 7.67
CA TYR A 6 -10.59 1.63 6.38
C TYR A 6 -9.45 2.41 5.74
N ASP A 7 -9.56 3.75 5.72
CA ASP A 7 -8.53 4.60 5.11
C ASP A 7 -7.22 4.53 5.89
N THR A 8 -7.29 4.44 7.21
CA THR A 8 -6.07 4.27 8.03
C THR A 8 -5.39 2.95 7.70
N GLU A 9 -6.17 1.89 7.58
CA GLU A 9 -5.61 0.59 7.22
C GLU A 9 -4.98 0.62 5.82
N LYS A 10 -5.63 1.29 4.88
CA LYS A 10 -5.11 1.46 3.53
C LYS A 10 -3.75 2.19 3.57
N ALA A 11 -3.66 3.26 4.38
CA ALA A 11 -2.42 3.99 4.56
C ALA A 11 -1.33 3.10 5.19
N GLN A 12 -1.71 2.26 6.16
CA GLN A 12 -0.77 1.35 6.80
C GLN A 12 -0.20 0.32 5.84
N VAL A 13 -1.02 -0.21 4.94
CA VAL A 13 -0.57 -1.14 3.91
C VAL A 13 0.46 -0.46 3.01
N MET A 14 0.16 0.74 2.54
CA MET A 14 1.06 1.47 1.68
C MET A 14 2.33 1.89 2.42
N PHE A 15 2.21 2.29 3.69
CA PHE A 15 3.37 2.65 4.49
C PHE A 15 4.33 1.46 4.67
N LYS A 16 3.78 0.27 4.90
CA LYS A 16 4.62 -0.92 5.04
C LYS A 16 5.41 -1.20 3.77
N LEU A 17 4.79 -1.01 2.61
CA LEU A 17 5.49 -1.14 1.33
C LEU A 17 6.54 -0.06 1.15
N ALA A 18 6.20 1.18 1.46
CA ALA A 18 7.10 2.31 1.28
C ALA A 18 8.34 2.21 2.18
N ARG A 19 8.16 1.74 3.42
CA ARG A 19 9.28 1.56 4.35
C ARG A 19 10.33 0.59 3.82
N LYS A 20 9.89 -0.41 3.06
CA LYS A 20 10.77 -1.42 2.49
C LYS A 20 11.22 -1.05 1.09
N ASP A 21 10.92 0.17 0.66
CA ASP A 21 11.28 0.65 -0.68
C ASP A 21 10.69 -0.23 -1.80
N ASN A 22 9.47 -0.71 -1.60
CA ASN A 22 8.79 -1.53 -2.59
C ASN A 22 8.05 -0.67 -3.61
N TRP A 23 8.82 -0.04 -4.47
CA TRP A 23 8.32 0.82 -5.54
C TRP A 23 8.70 0.22 -6.89
N GLY A 24 7.74 0.18 -7.80
CA GLY A 24 7.98 -0.26 -9.17
C GLY A 24 8.32 -1.74 -9.26
N HIS A 25 9.58 -2.05 -9.55
CA HIS A 25 10.02 -3.43 -9.73
C HIS A 25 10.28 -4.18 -8.44
N LYS A 26 10.36 -3.47 -7.33
CA LYS A 26 10.57 -4.07 -6.02
C LYS A 26 9.21 -4.31 -5.38
N TYR A 27 8.96 -5.54 -4.96
CA TYR A 27 7.66 -5.90 -4.39
C TYR A 27 7.82 -6.75 -3.14
N ASP A 28 6.76 -6.80 -2.33
CA ASP A 28 6.67 -7.68 -1.18
C ASP A 28 5.57 -8.70 -1.47
N ARG A 29 5.59 -9.82 -0.77
CA ARG A 29 4.57 -10.85 -0.92
C ARG A 29 3.29 -10.43 -0.21
N LEU A 30 2.17 -10.65 -0.86
CA LEU A 30 0.86 -10.34 -0.29
C LEU A 30 0.65 -11.04 1.04
N GLU A 31 1.19 -12.25 1.19
CA GLU A 31 1.04 -13.02 2.40
C GLU A 31 1.63 -12.34 3.64
N HIS A 32 2.57 -11.41 3.46
CA HIS A 32 3.15 -10.67 4.58
C HIS A 32 2.20 -9.59 5.13
N PHE A 33 1.05 -9.42 4.50
CA PHE A 33 0.06 -8.41 4.87
C PHE A 33 -1.23 -9.03 5.42
N LYS A 34 -1.22 -10.32 5.74
CA LYS A 34 -2.42 -11.05 6.15
C LYS A 34 -3.11 -10.47 7.38
N ARG A 35 -2.38 -9.78 8.23
CA ARG A 35 -2.94 -9.20 9.45
C ARG A 35 -3.93 -8.06 9.17
N PHE A 36 -3.89 -7.51 7.98
CA PHE A 36 -4.79 -6.41 7.64
C PHE A 36 -6.16 -6.97 7.27
N GLU A 37 -7.15 -6.60 8.08
CA GLU A 37 -8.50 -7.16 7.97
C GLU A 37 -9.15 -6.94 6.60
N HIS A 38 -8.92 -5.78 6.02
CA HIS A 38 -9.54 -5.41 4.75
C HIS A 38 -8.58 -5.48 3.57
N LEU A 39 -7.54 -6.31 3.70
CA LEU A 39 -6.48 -6.37 2.70
C LEU A 39 -7.00 -6.62 1.29
N SER A 40 -7.89 -7.57 1.12
CA SER A 40 -8.42 -7.91 -0.20
C SER A 40 -9.09 -6.72 -0.87
N SER A 41 -9.94 -6.01 -0.13
CA SER A 41 -10.64 -4.82 -0.65
C SER A 41 -9.66 -3.69 -0.94
N ILE A 42 -8.68 -3.50 -0.07
CA ILE A 42 -7.67 -2.45 -0.22
C ILE A 42 -6.83 -2.70 -1.47
N VAL A 43 -6.35 -3.93 -1.65
CA VAL A 43 -5.55 -4.29 -2.82
C VAL A 43 -6.34 -4.07 -4.10
N LYS A 44 -7.60 -4.50 -4.11
CA LYS A 44 -8.47 -4.34 -5.27
C LYS A 44 -8.66 -2.86 -5.61
N GLU A 45 -8.95 -2.04 -4.60
CA GLU A 45 -9.16 -0.61 -4.80
C GLU A 45 -7.90 0.09 -5.30
N LEU A 46 -6.77 -0.15 -4.65
CA LEU A 46 -5.52 0.49 -5.01
C LEU A 46 -5.00 0.02 -6.37
N SER A 47 -5.26 -1.22 -6.73
CA SER A 47 -4.91 -1.74 -8.04
C SER A 47 -5.75 -1.05 -9.12
N LYS A 48 -7.02 -0.81 -8.83
CA LYS A 48 -7.93 -0.16 -9.77
C LYS A 48 -7.55 1.30 -10.03
N THR A 49 -7.07 2.00 -9.00
CA THR A 49 -6.60 3.38 -9.14
C THR A 49 -5.16 3.45 -9.63
N GLU A 50 -4.52 2.31 -9.82
CA GLU A 50 -3.14 2.20 -10.27
C GLU A 50 -2.10 2.73 -9.29
N TRP A 51 -2.47 2.89 -8.02
CA TRP A 51 -1.51 3.22 -6.97
C TRP A 51 -0.70 2.01 -6.56
N LEU A 52 -1.25 0.81 -6.76
CA LEU A 52 -0.63 -0.45 -6.40
C LEU A 52 -0.44 -1.30 -7.66
N LEU A 53 0.74 -1.90 -7.78
CA LEU A 53 1.03 -2.84 -8.85
C LEU A 53 0.95 -4.25 -8.27
N VAL A 54 0.26 -5.14 -8.97
CA VAL A 54 0.08 -6.52 -8.53
C VAL A 54 0.82 -7.44 -9.49
N TYR A 55 1.74 -8.22 -8.95
CA TYR A 55 2.53 -9.19 -9.73
C TYR A 55 2.08 -10.59 -9.35
N LYS A 56 1.35 -11.25 -10.24
CA LYS A 56 0.89 -12.60 -10.00
C LYS A 56 1.95 -13.59 -10.45
N LYS A 57 2.58 -14.25 -9.50
CA LYS A 57 3.59 -15.27 -9.75
C LYS A 57 2.99 -16.65 -9.50
N PRO A 58 3.63 -17.73 -10.02
CA PRO A 58 3.07 -19.08 -9.82
C PRO A 58 2.92 -19.49 -8.36
N GLN A 59 3.82 -19.04 -7.50
CA GLN A 59 3.83 -19.47 -6.10
C GLN A 59 3.38 -18.42 -5.10
N PHE A 60 3.19 -17.18 -5.55
CA PHE A 60 2.76 -16.11 -4.66
C PHE A 60 2.27 -14.91 -5.47
N THR A 61 1.67 -13.95 -4.78
CA THR A 61 1.31 -12.68 -5.38
C THR A 61 2.19 -11.60 -4.73
N GLY A 62 2.84 -10.79 -5.56
CA GLY A 62 3.65 -9.68 -5.10
C GLY A 62 2.90 -8.37 -5.27
N ILE A 63 3.12 -7.42 -4.37
CA ILE A 63 2.54 -6.08 -4.48
C ILE A 63 3.61 -5.03 -4.32
N SER A 64 3.44 -3.92 -5.03
CA SER A 64 4.39 -2.83 -5.06
C SER A 64 3.66 -1.52 -5.25
N LEU A 65 4.26 -0.43 -4.84
CA LEU A 65 3.69 0.90 -5.04
C LEU A 65 4.10 1.43 -6.41
N ASN A 66 3.18 2.15 -7.06
CA ASN A 66 3.43 2.70 -8.38
C ASN A 66 4.13 4.06 -8.26
N THR A 67 5.36 4.16 -8.78
CA THR A 67 6.15 5.38 -8.71
C THR A 67 5.48 6.56 -9.41
N GLN A 68 4.62 6.30 -10.38
CA GLN A 68 3.93 7.36 -11.11
C GLN A 68 2.95 8.13 -10.21
N HIS A 69 2.55 7.53 -9.10
CA HIS A 69 1.64 8.14 -8.13
C HIS A 69 2.31 8.37 -6.79
N LYS A 70 3.63 8.47 -6.79
CA LYS A 70 4.40 8.57 -5.53
C LYS A 70 3.95 9.73 -4.66
N LYS A 71 3.76 10.89 -5.25
CA LYS A 71 3.36 12.08 -4.50
C LYS A 71 2.00 11.89 -3.82
N GLU A 72 1.02 11.41 -4.56
CA GLU A 72 -0.32 11.18 -4.03
C GLU A 72 -0.31 10.12 -2.94
N ILE A 73 0.46 9.06 -3.14
CA ILE A 73 0.57 7.97 -2.18
C ILE A 73 1.16 8.49 -0.86
N ILE A 74 2.26 9.24 -0.94
CA ILE A 74 2.90 9.78 0.25
C ILE A 74 1.97 10.75 0.97
N GLU A 75 1.30 11.62 0.23
CA GLU A 75 0.34 12.55 0.83
C GLU A 75 -0.79 11.82 1.55
N PHE A 76 -1.30 10.75 0.97
CA PHE A 76 -2.34 9.94 1.60
C PHE A 76 -1.84 9.31 2.89
N ILE A 77 -0.64 8.71 2.84
CA ILE A 77 -0.05 8.08 4.03
C ILE A 77 0.10 9.11 5.14
N GLU A 78 0.67 10.27 4.84
CA GLU A 78 0.93 11.29 5.85
C GLU A 78 -0.35 11.92 6.38
N HIS A 79 -1.38 12.01 5.56
CA HIS A 79 -2.67 12.54 6.01
C HIS A 79 -3.32 11.63 7.05
N HIS A 80 -3.28 10.31 6.81
CA HIS A 80 -3.92 9.34 7.69
C HIS A 80 -2.99 8.83 8.79
N MET A 81 -1.70 9.08 8.66
CA MET A 81 -0.69 8.66 9.64
C MET A 81 0.29 9.82 9.87
N PRO A 82 -0.18 10.93 10.48
CA PRO A 82 0.68 12.10 10.62
C PRO A 82 1.95 11.86 11.42
N HIS A 83 1.96 10.84 12.27
CA HIS A 83 3.14 10.49 13.06
C HIS A 83 4.30 9.95 12.22
N VAL A 84 4.06 9.59 10.95
CA VAL A 84 5.13 9.10 10.06
C VAL A 84 5.50 10.13 9.00
N LYS A 85 5.04 11.37 9.16
CA LYS A 85 5.34 12.42 8.19
C LYS A 85 6.85 12.60 8.04
N GLY A 86 7.32 12.63 6.80
CA GLY A 86 8.74 12.77 6.50
C GLY A 86 9.52 11.46 6.51
N MET A 87 8.89 10.35 6.90
CA MET A 87 9.56 9.06 6.95
C MET A 87 9.52 8.31 5.62
N VAL A 88 8.70 8.79 4.69
CA VAL A 88 8.52 8.17 3.38
C VAL A 88 8.93 9.17 2.31
N GLU A 89 9.85 8.79 1.44
CA GLU A 89 10.26 9.64 0.33
C GLU A 89 10.42 8.87 -0.96
#